data_cf7b15fd5fbff3a6d8b7c559bff40fbf
#
_entry.id   cf7b15fd5fbff3a6d8b7c559bff40fbf
#
_cell.length_a   1.000
_cell.length_b   1.000
_cell.length_c   1.000
_cell.angle_alpha   90.00
_cell.angle_beta   90.00
_cell.angle_gamma   90.00
#
_symmetry.space_group_name_H-M   'P 1'
#
loop_
_entity.id
_entity.type
_entity.pdbx_description
1 polymer ?
#
loop_
_entity_poly.entity_id
_entity_poly.type
_entity_poly.pdbx_seq_one_letter_code
_entity_poly.pdbx_strand_id
1 'polypeptide(L)'
;MLFSWYKRFFSQPHQPFFTSGILFFTLFMILFILVYSNILVLDTSILTYHAYSMVFVVFLQFFLGFLFVVFPKFLMQAEISEKIYKRHFFAYFFNSLCIFLSLIFYSKITFVFQIFLLITQIFSFKLLLDIHKKSLVQIKNDTKWVLIAFFAGLISHFLFIISNLDFKYSFFISKIAINSGFYLFLFMIFLTISQRMIPFFTRAKVPNHVAYKSLKFLKIVFILLILKIVILSFDDVRFNLISDIPIFFIITKELIKWKLPIFKVEAIIWILYLGLYWIVLGFFISIIESFFAIYNSSIYFEKIVIHSFALGYFLTLLIGFGTRVILGHSGNQIVANRFTVIIFIALQFIVLLRLFSSICSNFGLDYIFFLNLTAILLVLVLLVWSSKYITILLKGK
;
A
#
# COMPACT_ATOMS: atom_id res chain seq x y z
N MET A 1 30.58 15.16 -12.57
CA MET A 1 29.97 13.84 -12.28
C MET A 1 28.73 13.93 -11.39
N LEU A 2 28.76 14.59 -10.21
CA LEU A 2 27.61 14.76 -9.31
C LEU A 2 26.41 15.50 -9.96
N PHE A 3 26.67 16.58 -10.70
CA PHE A 3 25.60 17.37 -11.36
C PHE A 3 24.86 16.58 -12.45
N SER A 4 25.59 15.74 -13.20
CA SER A 4 24.97 14.87 -14.22
C SER A 4 24.17 13.73 -13.60
N TRP A 5 24.63 13.18 -12.46
CA TRP A 5 23.88 12.19 -11.70
C TRP A 5 22.59 12.77 -11.13
N TYR A 6 22.66 13.94 -10.50
CA TYR A 6 21.50 14.64 -9.93
C TYR A 6 20.41 14.88 -10.99
N LYS A 7 20.77 15.35 -12.20
CA LYS A 7 19.81 15.52 -13.28
C LYS A 7 19.15 14.20 -13.70
N ARG A 8 19.91 13.12 -13.78
CA ARG A 8 19.38 11.79 -14.11
C ARG A 8 18.45 11.23 -13.02
N PHE A 9 18.86 11.33 -11.77
CA PHE A 9 18.06 10.87 -10.62
C PHE A 9 16.71 11.59 -10.51
N PHE A 10 16.68 12.84 -10.87
CA PHE A 10 15.44 13.62 -10.91
C PHE A 10 14.85 13.76 -12.33
N SER A 11 15.15 12.85 -13.24
CA SER A 11 14.58 12.92 -14.61
C SER A 11 13.09 12.55 -14.65
N GLN A 12 12.61 11.76 -13.68
CA GLN A 12 11.21 11.36 -13.56
C GLN A 12 10.76 11.22 -12.09
N PRO A 13 9.48 11.50 -11.77
CA PRO A 13 8.99 11.48 -10.38
C PRO A 13 9.20 10.16 -9.65
N HIS A 14 9.00 9.01 -10.34
CA HIS A 14 9.08 7.70 -9.70
C HIS A 14 10.47 7.37 -9.14
N GLN A 15 11.55 7.93 -9.71
CA GLN A 15 12.91 7.62 -9.26
C GLN A 15 13.16 8.07 -7.81
N PRO A 16 13.05 9.37 -7.46
CA PRO A 16 13.28 9.81 -6.10
C PRO A 16 12.23 9.26 -5.12
N PHE A 17 10.96 9.22 -5.50
CA PHE A 17 9.90 8.75 -4.62
C PHE A 17 9.98 7.25 -4.32
N PHE A 18 10.30 6.39 -5.29
CA PHE A 18 10.47 4.95 -5.04
C PHE A 18 11.72 4.70 -4.20
N THR A 19 12.82 5.43 -4.48
CA THR A 19 14.05 5.31 -3.69
C THR A 19 13.79 5.67 -2.22
N SER A 20 13.09 6.77 -1.95
CA SER A 20 12.75 7.15 -0.57
C SER A 20 11.71 6.20 0.05
N GLY A 21 10.75 5.70 -0.73
CA GLY A 21 9.80 4.69 -0.28
C GLY A 21 10.49 3.40 0.18
N ILE A 22 11.48 2.91 -0.58
CA ILE A 22 12.31 1.75 -0.19
C ILE A 22 13.09 2.05 1.10
N LEU A 23 13.72 3.24 1.18
CA LEU A 23 14.48 3.65 2.36
C LEU A 23 13.59 3.66 3.61
N PHE A 24 12.46 4.37 3.57
CA PHE A 24 11.59 4.47 4.74
C PHE A 24 10.88 3.17 5.09
N PHE A 25 10.51 2.35 4.09
CA PHE A 25 10.01 1.00 4.36
C PHE A 25 11.05 0.22 5.20
N THR A 26 12.30 0.20 4.75
CA THR A 26 13.38 -0.51 5.43
C THR A 26 13.62 0.05 6.84
N LEU A 27 13.73 1.37 6.99
CA LEU A 27 13.99 2.01 8.28
C LEU A 27 12.85 1.74 9.29
N PHE A 28 11.59 1.90 8.92
CA PHE A 28 10.46 1.66 9.83
C PHE A 28 10.29 0.17 10.16
N MET A 29 10.61 -0.74 9.24
CA MET A 29 10.61 -2.17 9.54
C MET A 29 11.76 -2.58 10.46
N ILE A 30 12.95 -2.02 10.29
CA ILE A 30 14.06 -2.23 11.22
C ILE A 30 13.71 -1.69 12.60
N LEU A 31 13.13 -0.49 12.69
CA LEU A 31 12.66 0.07 13.96
C LEU A 31 11.66 -0.86 14.65
N PHE A 32 10.69 -1.39 13.88
CA PHE A 32 9.71 -2.35 14.38
C PHE A 32 10.41 -3.60 14.96
N ILE A 33 11.36 -4.19 14.24
CA ILE A 33 12.12 -5.38 14.67
C ILE A 33 12.89 -5.07 15.95
N LEU A 34 13.60 -3.95 16.03
CA LEU A 34 14.40 -3.58 17.20
C LEU A 34 13.54 -3.42 18.46
N VAL A 35 12.35 -2.85 18.33
CA VAL A 35 11.44 -2.67 19.47
C VAL A 35 10.81 -4.01 19.88
N TYR A 36 10.35 -4.81 18.92
CA TYR A 36 9.78 -6.14 19.23
C TYR A 36 10.79 -7.15 19.75
N SER A 37 12.07 -6.97 19.44
CA SER A 37 13.17 -7.77 20.00
C SER A 37 13.69 -7.22 21.34
N ASN A 38 13.03 -6.21 21.93
CA ASN A 38 13.44 -5.55 23.16
C ASN A 38 14.86 -4.95 23.14
N ILE A 39 15.38 -4.64 21.94
CA ILE A 39 16.71 -3.99 21.77
C ILE A 39 16.56 -2.47 21.93
N LEU A 40 15.42 -1.92 21.52
CA LEU A 40 15.10 -0.49 21.63
C LEU A 40 13.75 -0.31 22.33
N VAL A 41 13.67 0.65 23.24
CA VAL A 41 12.45 1.06 23.92
C VAL A 41 12.01 2.43 23.40
N LEU A 42 10.77 2.56 23.02
CA LEU A 42 10.17 3.83 22.61
C LEU A 42 9.13 4.29 23.64
N ASP A 43 9.00 5.61 23.78
CA ASP A 43 7.95 6.22 24.63
C ASP A 43 6.54 6.10 24.03
N THR A 44 6.42 5.57 22.81
CA THR A 44 5.17 5.48 22.05
C THR A 44 4.89 4.05 21.60
N SER A 45 3.62 3.75 21.33
CA SER A 45 3.22 2.44 20.82
C SER A 45 3.79 2.17 19.44
N ILE A 46 4.72 1.22 19.34
CA ILE A 46 5.30 0.81 18.06
C ILE A 46 4.24 0.27 17.09
N LEU A 47 3.18 -0.42 17.59
CA LEU A 47 2.11 -0.93 16.74
C LEU A 47 1.35 0.22 16.05
N THR A 48 1.03 1.27 16.81
CA THR A 48 0.35 2.45 16.28
C THR A 48 1.21 3.14 15.23
N TYR A 49 2.50 3.33 15.51
CA TYR A 49 3.40 3.99 14.58
C TYR A 49 3.85 3.10 13.43
N HIS A 50 3.86 1.77 13.57
CA HIS A 50 4.00 0.86 12.45
C HIS A 50 2.83 1.02 11.46
N ALA A 51 1.59 1.00 11.94
CA ALA A 51 0.42 1.21 11.09
C ALA A 51 0.43 2.61 10.45
N TYR A 52 0.71 3.66 11.24
CA TYR A 52 0.83 5.03 10.76
C TYR A 52 1.87 5.18 9.67
N SER A 53 3.08 4.70 9.90
CA SER A 53 4.20 4.85 8.96
C SER A 53 3.94 4.11 7.64
N MET A 54 3.37 2.90 7.70
CA MET A 54 3.01 2.17 6.48
C MET A 54 1.95 2.92 5.67
N VAL A 55 0.87 3.40 6.33
CA VAL A 55 -0.25 4.03 5.63
C VAL A 55 0.12 5.43 5.11
N PHE A 56 0.67 6.30 5.95
CA PHE A 56 0.79 7.74 5.63
C PHE A 56 2.19 8.18 5.21
N VAL A 57 3.22 7.34 5.39
CA VAL A 57 4.60 7.67 5.03
C VAL A 57 5.07 6.80 3.87
N VAL A 58 5.10 5.48 4.04
CA VAL A 58 5.78 4.55 3.12
C VAL A 58 4.99 4.34 1.83
N PHE A 59 3.78 3.77 1.91
CA PHE A 59 2.98 3.48 0.71
C PHE A 59 2.62 4.74 -0.06
N LEU A 60 2.43 5.86 0.62
CA LEU A 60 2.14 7.14 -0.02
C LEU A 60 3.26 7.60 -0.94
N GLN A 61 4.53 7.40 -0.58
CA GLN A 61 5.66 7.77 -1.44
C GLN A 61 5.67 6.94 -2.73
N PHE A 62 5.44 5.64 -2.64
CA PHE A 62 5.30 4.81 -3.84
C PHE A 62 4.12 5.25 -4.70
N PHE A 63 2.98 5.56 -4.10
CA PHE A 63 1.82 6.06 -4.85
C PHE A 63 2.10 7.37 -5.55
N LEU A 64 2.72 8.33 -4.87
CA LEU A 64 3.03 9.62 -5.49
C LEU A 64 4.05 9.49 -6.61
N GLY A 65 5.08 8.66 -6.43
CA GLY A 65 6.03 8.36 -7.49
C GLY A 65 5.35 7.77 -8.73
N PHE A 66 4.36 6.90 -8.53
CA PHE A 66 3.56 6.35 -9.62
C PHE A 66 2.56 7.36 -10.17
N LEU A 67 1.75 7.98 -9.33
CA LEU A 67 0.67 8.87 -9.76
C LEU A 67 1.19 10.12 -10.48
N PHE A 68 2.29 10.70 -10.04
CA PHE A 68 2.87 11.88 -10.71
C PHE A 68 3.35 11.58 -12.14
N VAL A 69 3.61 10.31 -12.45
CA VAL A 69 3.91 9.86 -13.82
C VAL A 69 2.65 9.54 -14.62
N VAL A 70 1.73 8.73 -14.04
CA VAL A 70 0.64 8.15 -14.83
C VAL A 70 -0.64 8.99 -14.82
N PHE A 71 -0.89 9.78 -13.76
CA PHE A 71 -2.12 10.53 -13.62
C PHE A 71 -2.33 11.59 -14.72
N PRO A 72 -1.29 12.40 -15.08
CA PRO A 72 -1.40 13.28 -16.24
C PRO A 72 -1.64 12.51 -17.55
N LYS A 73 -0.97 11.36 -17.73
CA LYS A 73 -1.12 10.52 -18.94
C LYS A 73 -2.53 9.93 -19.05
N PHE A 74 -3.16 9.55 -17.94
CA PHE A 74 -4.55 9.09 -17.93
C PHE A 74 -5.54 10.16 -18.40
N LEU A 75 -5.17 11.41 -18.25
CA LEU A 75 -6.00 12.58 -18.51
C LEU A 75 -5.56 13.37 -19.74
N MET A 76 -4.62 12.83 -20.55
CA MET A 76 -4.05 13.50 -21.72
C MET A 76 -3.53 14.91 -21.41
N GLN A 77 -2.91 15.08 -20.25
CA GLN A 77 -2.33 16.34 -19.78
C GLN A 77 -0.80 16.28 -19.87
N ALA A 78 -0.16 17.46 -19.88
CA ALA A 78 1.29 17.58 -19.84
C ALA A 78 1.87 16.95 -18.57
N GLU A 79 3.09 16.45 -18.68
CA GLU A 79 3.83 15.90 -17.53
C GLU A 79 4.07 16.98 -16.47
N ILE A 80 4.09 16.55 -15.20
CA ILE A 80 4.36 17.45 -14.07
C ILE A 80 5.81 17.93 -14.17
N SER A 81 6.03 19.25 -14.14
CA SER A 81 7.36 19.83 -14.26
C SER A 81 8.30 19.37 -13.14
N GLU A 82 9.58 19.22 -13.48
CA GLU A 82 10.65 18.79 -12.56
C GLU A 82 10.68 19.64 -11.26
N LYS A 83 10.54 20.96 -11.40
CA LYS A 83 10.51 21.90 -10.27
C LYS A 83 9.37 21.59 -9.29
N ILE A 84 8.20 21.19 -9.79
CA ILE A 84 7.03 20.89 -8.95
C ILE A 84 7.24 19.59 -8.20
N TYR A 85 7.49 18.46 -8.89
CA TYR A 85 7.61 17.19 -8.17
C TYR A 85 8.84 17.10 -7.27
N LYS A 86 9.93 17.82 -7.56
CA LYS A 86 11.07 17.95 -6.65
C LYS A 86 10.69 18.59 -5.32
N ARG A 87 9.91 19.69 -5.35
CA ARG A 87 9.42 20.34 -4.12
C ARG A 87 8.60 19.37 -3.28
N HIS A 88 7.68 18.64 -3.90
CA HIS A 88 6.91 17.62 -3.21
C HIS A 88 7.82 16.53 -2.63
N PHE A 89 8.73 15.99 -3.42
CA PHE A 89 9.68 14.98 -2.98
C PHE A 89 10.45 15.41 -1.74
N PHE A 90 11.11 16.58 -1.77
CA PHE A 90 11.88 17.03 -0.63
C PHE A 90 11.02 17.27 0.61
N ALA A 91 9.82 17.82 0.44
CA ALA A 91 8.89 17.99 1.56
C ALA A 91 8.50 16.63 2.18
N TYR A 92 8.18 15.62 1.36
CA TYR A 92 7.90 14.26 1.86
C TYR A 92 9.12 13.63 2.52
N PHE A 93 10.27 13.69 1.88
CA PHE A 93 11.50 13.08 2.37
C PHE A 93 11.91 13.64 3.74
N PHE A 94 11.97 14.98 3.88
CA PHE A 94 12.37 15.61 5.13
C PHE A 94 11.36 15.37 6.24
N ASN A 95 10.06 15.50 5.97
CA ASN A 95 9.05 15.22 7.00
C ASN A 95 9.08 13.73 7.43
N SER A 96 9.24 12.81 6.50
CA SER A 96 9.36 11.38 6.81
C SER A 96 10.61 11.08 7.65
N LEU A 97 11.74 11.71 7.32
CA LEU A 97 12.98 11.57 8.08
C LEU A 97 12.82 12.15 9.49
N CYS A 98 12.23 13.34 9.62
CA CYS A 98 11.98 13.97 10.92
C CYS A 98 11.01 13.15 11.78
N ILE A 99 9.95 12.56 11.19
CA ILE A 99 9.05 11.63 11.88
C ILE A 99 9.84 10.42 12.39
N PHE A 100 10.66 9.79 11.54
CA PHE A 100 11.46 8.63 11.94
C PHE A 100 12.42 8.96 13.08
N LEU A 101 13.18 10.04 12.97
CA LEU A 101 14.14 10.47 13.99
C LEU A 101 13.44 10.90 15.28
N SER A 102 12.32 11.63 15.19
CA SER A 102 11.60 12.07 16.39
C SER A 102 11.01 10.90 17.19
N LEU A 103 10.58 9.82 16.54
CA LEU A 103 10.12 8.61 17.24
C LEU A 103 11.23 7.97 18.08
N ILE A 104 12.48 8.07 17.65
CA ILE A 104 13.62 7.46 18.34
C ILE A 104 14.13 8.38 19.46
N PHE A 105 14.25 9.67 19.19
CA PHE A 105 14.96 10.60 20.08
C PHE A 105 14.03 11.45 20.95
N TYR A 106 12.87 11.88 20.44
CA TYR A 106 11.94 12.75 21.16
C TYR A 106 10.53 12.68 20.55
N SER A 107 9.76 11.72 20.97
CA SER A 107 8.44 11.40 20.39
C SER A 107 7.43 12.53 20.45
N LYS A 108 7.52 13.45 21.43
CA LYS A 108 6.60 14.58 21.58
C LYS A 108 6.59 15.56 20.40
N ILE A 109 7.70 15.67 19.65
CA ILE A 109 7.78 16.55 18.46
C ILE A 109 7.25 15.89 17.19
N THR A 110 7.02 14.57 17.20
CA THR A 110 6.52 13.82 16.03
C THR A 110 5.23 14.41 15.48
N PHE A 111 4.35 14.86 16.38
CA PHE A 111 3.10 15.53 16.04
C PHE A 111 3.28 16.72 15.08
N VAL A 112 4.31 17.53 15.28
CA VAL A 112 4.60 18.71 14.42
C VAL A 112 4.93 18.25 12.99
N PHE A 113 5.77 17.23 12.84
CA PHE A 113 6.15 16.70 11.53
C PHE A 113 5.00 15.97 10.82
N GLN A 114 4.08 15.37 11.58
CA GLN A 114 2.84 14.82 11.04
C GLN A 114 1.95 15.91 10.43
N ILE A 115 1.84 17.08 11.08
CA ILE A 115 1.12 18.23 10.51
C ILE A 115 1.78 18.69 9.22
N PHE A 116 3.10 18.87 9.17
CA PHE A 116 3.80 19.26 7.95
C PHE A 116 3.66 18.21 6.83
N LEU A 117 3.65 16.92 7.18
CA LEU A 117 3.40 15.85 6.22
C LEU A 117 1.98 15.93 5.65
N LEU A 118 0.96 16.17 6.50
CA LEU A 118 -0.42 16.37 6.06
C LEU A 118 -0.55 17.57 5.12
N ILE A 119 0.07 18.71 5.45
CA ILE A 119 0.09 19.89 4.58
C ILE A 119 0.69 19.54 3.21
N THR A 120 1.80 18.78 3.19
CA THR A 120 2.42 18.32 1.94
C THR A 120 1.49 17.42 1.14
N GLN A 121 0.72 16.55 1.81
CA GLN A 121 -0.30 15.69 1.19
C GLN A 121 -1.43 16.52 0.58
N ILE A 122 -1.90 17.57 1.26
CA ILE A 122 -2.93 18.48 0.75
C ILE A 122 -2.45 19.17 -0.54
N PHE A 123 -1.20 19.63 -0.60
CA PHE A 123 -0.65 20.22 -1.82
C PHE A 123 -0.56 19.19 -2.97
N SER A 124 -0.19 17.94 -2.68
CA SER A 124 -0.16 16.87 -3.68
C SER A 124 -1.56 16.52 -4.18
N PHE A 125 -2.53 16.45 -3.29
CA PHE A 125 -3.94 16.26 -3.65
C PHE A 125 -4.45 17.40 -4.55
N LYS A 126 -4.17 18.66 -4.17
CA LYS A 126 -4.54 19.83 -4.98
C LYS A 126 -3.95 19.78 -6.38
N LEU A 127 -2.67 19.43 -6.51
CA LEU A 127 -2.01 19.27 -7.80
C LEU A 127 -2.73 18.24 -8.69
N LEU A 128 -3.04 17.06 -8.16
CA LEU A 128 -3.77 16.01 -8.90
C LEU A 128 -5.21 16.46 -9.24
N LEU A 129 -5.88 17.14 -8.32
CA LEU A 129 -7.23 17.68 -8.54
C LEU A 129 -7.22 18.73 -9.66
N ASP A 130 -6.24 19.62 -9.71
CA ASP A 130 -6.11 20.64 -10.76
C ASP A 130 -5.87 19.99 -12.14
N ILE A 131 -5.04 18.97 -12.21
CA ILE A 131 -4.82 18.17 -13.43
C ILE A 131 -6.14 17.50 -13.87
N HIS A 132 -6.90 16.93 -12.93
CA HIS A 132 -8.18 16.30 -13.21
C HIS A 132 -9.22 17.29 -13.75
N LYS A 133 -9.31 18.48 -13.14
CA LYS A 133 -10.24 19.54 -13.54
C LYS A 133 -9.92 20.09 -14.95
N LYS A 134 -8.65 20.30 -15.27
CA LYS A 134 -8.21 20.85 -16.56
C LYS A 134 -8.35 19.88 -17.72
N SER A 135 -8.47 18.58 -17.47
CA SER A 135 -8.58 17.57 -18.53
C SER A 135 -9.91 17.68 -19.28
N LEU A 136 -9.88 17.50 -20.59
CA LEU A 136 -11.03 17.45 -21.49
C LEU A 136 -11.50 16.00 -21.76
N VAL A 137 -10.83 14.99 -21.19
CA VAL A 137 -11.22 13.59 -21.31
C VAL A 137 -12.60 13.38 -20.72
N GLN A 138 -13.52 12.79 -21.49
CA GLN A 138 -14.92 12.59 -21.05
C GLN A 138 -15.05 11.57 -19.92
N ILE A 139 -14.34 10.42 -20.03
CA ILE A 139 -14.43 9.34 -19.04
C ILE A 139 -13.24 9.42 -18.06
N LYS A 140 -13.50 10.01 -16.89
CA LYS A 140 -12.50 10.22 -15.83
C LYS A 140 -12.77 9.38 -14.58
N ASN A 141 -13.48 8.26 -14.72
CA ASN A 141 -13.95 7.50 -13.56
C ASN A 141 -12.79 7.00 -12.67
N ASP A 142 -11.72 6.44 -13.26
CA ASP A 142 -10.59 5.92 -12.49
C ASP A 142 -9.86 7.05 -11.73
N THR A 143 -9.58 8.17 -12.39
CA THR A 143 -8.91 9.32 -11.74
C THR A 143 -9.79 9.98 -10.69
N LYS A 144 -11.11 9.99 -10.87
CA LYS A 144 -12.08 10.42 -9.85
C LYS A 144 -11.97 9.55 -8.60
N TRP A 145 -11.93 8.22 -8.74
CA TRP A 145 -11.83 7.32 -7.59
C TRP A 145 -10.47 7.38 -6.91
N VAL A 146 -9.38 7.62 -7.65
CA VAL A 146 -8.07 7.93 -7.03
C VAL A 146 -8.18 9.18 -6.16
N LEU A 147 -8.82 10.25 -6.64
CA LEU A 147 -9.00 11.48 -5.86
C LEU A 147 -9.91 11.26 -4.63
N ILE A 148 -11.00 10.50 -4.76
CA ILE A 148 -11.89 10.17 -3.63
C ILE A 148 -11.10 9.39 -2.55
N ALA A 149 -10.33 8.39 -2.96
CA ALA A 149 -9.51 7.62 -2.04
C ALA A 149 -8.41 8.47 -1.39
N PHE A 150 -7.74 9.34 -2.16
CA PHE A 150 -6.73 10.24 -1.60
C PHE A 150 -7.35 11.26 -0.62
N PHE A 151 -8.52 11.79 -0.91
CA PHE A 151 -9.25 12.68 0.00
C PHE A 151 -9.62 11.96 1.31
N ALA A 152 -10.10 10.70 1.23
CA ALA A 152 -10.31 9.87 2.42
C ALA A 152 -9.00 9.68 3.21
N GLY A 153 -7.86 9.53 2.53
CA GLY A 153 -6.54 9.51 3.15
C GLY A 153 -6.18 10.78 3.91
N LEU A 154 -6.50 11.96 3.36
CA LEU A 154 -6.29 13.24 4.05
C LEU A 154 -7.14 13.33 5.32
N ILE A 155 -8.42 12.95 5.25
CA ILE A 155 -9.31 12.91 6.42
C ILE A 155 -8.75 11.93 7.46
N SER A 156 -8.34 10.74 7.04
CA SER A 156 -7.79 9.73 7.93
C SER A 156 -6.52 10.22 8.64
N HIS A 157 -5.61 10.88 7.90
CA HIS A 157 -4.39 11.42 8.48
C HIS A 157 -4.69 12.58 9.46
N PHE A 158 -5.63 13.45 9.12
CA PHE A 158 -6.09 14.50 10.01
C PHE A 158 -6.69 13.94 11.31
N LEU A 159 -7.53 12.92 11.23
CA LEU A 159 -8.08 12.22 12.40
C LEU A 159 -6.98 11.58 13.25
N PHE A 160 -5.96 10.99 12.62
CA PHE A 160 -4.81 10.45 13.35
C PHE A 160 -4.06 11.54 14.12
N ILE A 161 -3.83 12.70 13.50
CA ILE A 161 -3.18 13.84 14.15
C ILE A 161 -4.01 14.32 15.34
N ILE A 162 -5.34 14.44 15.20
CA ILE A 162 -6.24 14.80 16.32
C ILE A 162 -6.15 13.78 17.45
N SER A 163 -6.04 12.48 17.13
CA SER A 163 -5.96 11.43 18.17
C SER A 163 -4.69 11.51 19.03
N ASN A 164 -3.66 12.26 18.62
CA ASN A 164 -2.49 12.54 19.44
C ASN A 164 -2.73 13.63 20.50
N LEU A 165 -3.87 14.32 20.44
CA LEU A 165 -4.28 15.26 21.48
C LEU A 165 -4.96 14.49 22.61
N ASP A 166 -4.27 14.21 23.69
CA ASP A 166 -4.74 13.36 24.79
C ASP A 166 -6.12 13.78 25.33
N PHE A 167 -7.17 13.04 24.92
CA PHE A 167 -8.57 13.23 25.32
C PHE A 167 -9.34 11.91 25.33
N LYS A 168 -10.50 11.90 25.98
CA LYS A 168 -11.31 10.68 26.26
C LYS A 168 -11.50 9.72 25.07
N TYR A 169 -11.59 10.23 23.85
CA TYR A 169 -11.88 9.43 22.64
C TYR A 169 -10.66 9.27 21.72
N SER A 170 -9.45 9.66 22.13
CA SER A 170 -8.24 9.63 21.30
C SER A 170 -7.94 8.25 20.72
N PHE A 171 -8.03 7.20 21.55
CA PHE A 171 -7.82 5.81 21.10
C PHE A 171 -8.84 5.38 20.03
N PHE A 172 -10.13 5.69 20.24
CA PHE A 172 -11.19 5.38 19.30
C PHE A 172 -11.00 6.09 17.95
N ILE A 173 -10.63 7.38 17.99
CA ILE A 173 -10.34 8.17 16.77
C ILE A 173 -9.10 7.65 16.07
N SER A 174 -8.04 7.28 16.79
CA SER A 174 -6.84 6.66 16.22
C SER A 174 -7.18 5.37 15.45
N LYS A 175 -8.03 4.52 16.05
CA LYS A 175 -8.50 3.29 15.42
C LYS A 175 -9.28 3.56 14.13
N ILE A 176 -10.23 4.51 14.13
CA ILE A 176 -10.96 4.93 12.94
C ILE A 176 -9.99 5.49 11.89
N ALA A 177 -9.05 6.33 12.29
CA ALA A 177 -8.07 6.94 11.41
C ALA A 177 -7.22 5.89 10.68
N ILE A 178 -6.66 4.93 11.40
CA ILE A 178 -5.84 3.85 10.81
C ILE A 178 -6.68 2.97 9.88
N ASN A 179 -7.89 2.54 10.32
CA ASN A 179 -8.76 1.71 9.49
C ASN A 179 -9.24 2.45 8.24
N SER A 180 -9.58 3.73 8.33
CA SER A 180 -9.98 4.54 7.18
C SER A 180 -8.80 4.75 6.21
N GLY A 181 -7.61 5.02 6.74
CA GLY A 181 -6.39 5.11 5.94
C GLY A 181 -6.05 3.79 5.23
N PHE A 182 -6.26 2.66 5.89
CA PHE A 182 -6.02 1.35 5.32
C PHE A 182 -7.05 0.99 4.24
N TYR A 183 -8.35 1.08 4.55
CA TYR A 183 -9.42 0.61 3.66
C TYR A 183 -9.89 1.64 2.64
N LEU A 184 -10.14 2.90 3.03
CA LEU A 184 -10.67 3.90 2.11
C LEU A 184 -9.58 4.60 1.30
N PHE A 185 -8.36 4.65 1.81
CA PHE A 185 -7.25 5.27 1.09
C PHE A 185 -6.40 4.20 0.37
N LEU A 186 -5.60 3.40 1.08
CA LEU A 186 -4.68 2.46 0.44
C LEU A 186 -5.41 1.42 -0.41
N PHE A 187 -6.37 0.70 0.20
CA PHE A 187 -7.08 -0.37 -0.50
C PHE A 187 -7.78 0.15 -1.76
N MET A 188 -8.46 1.29 -1.68
CA MET A 188 -9.16 1.87 -2.83
C MET A 188 -8.22 2.40 -3.91
N ILE A 189 -7.07 2.98 -3.57
CA ILE A 189 -6.07 3.40 -4.57
C ILE A 189 -5.53 2.18 -5.32
N PHE A 190 -5.10 1.13 -4.59
CA PHE A 190 -4.62 -0.09 -5.22
C PHE A 190 -5.70 -0.73 -6.12
N LEU A 191 -6.95 -0.80 -5.64
CA LEU A 191 -8.05 -1.39 -6.41
C LEU A 191 -8.34 -0.60 -7.68
N THR A 192 -8.38 0.73 -7.58
CA THR A 192 -8.65 1.60 -8.73
C THR A 192 -7.55 1.52 -9.78
N ILE A 193 -6.28 1.54 -9.34
CA ILE A 193 -5.12 1.39 -10.24
C ILE A 193 -5.13 0.00 -10.87
N SER A 194 -5.36 -1.05 -10.09
CA SER A 194 -5.40 -2.43 -10.57
C SER A 194 -6.50 -2.65 -11.61
N GLN A 195 -7.70 -2.14 -11.35
CA GLN A 195 -8.83 -2.21 -12.29
C GLN A 195 -8.48 -1.58 -13.64
N ARG A 196 -7.68 -0.52 -13.65
CA ARG A 196 -7.26 0.14 -14.89
C ARG A 196 -6.09 -0.57 -15.55
N MET A 197 -5.04 -0.84 -14.79
CA MET A 197 -3.74 -1.23 -15.34
C MET A 197 -3.61 -2.71 -15.62
N ILE A 198 -4.18 -3.59 -14.79
CA ILE A 198 -3.98 -5.02 -14.95
C ILE A 198 -4.62 -5.55 -16.24
N PRO A 199 -5.89 -5.24 -16.56
CA PRO A 199 -6.47 -5.62 -17.85
C PRO A 199 -5.76 -5.00 -19.06
N PHE A 200 -5.28 -3.77 -18.93
CA PHE A 200 -4.48 -3.11 -19.97
C PHE A 200 -3.17 -3.88 -20.24
N PHE A 201 -2.43 -4.26 -19.21
CA PHE A 201 -1.20 -5.04 -19.34
C PHE A 201 -1.46 -6.45 -19.88
N THR A 202 -2.57 -7.07 -19.45
CA THR A 202 -3.00 -8.37 -19.96
C THR A 202 -3.25 -8.31 -21.46
N ARG A 203 -4.01 -7.31 -21.92
CA ARG A 203 -4.30 -7.13 -23.33
C ARG A 203 -3.05 -6.90 -24.19
N ALA A 204 -2.03 -6.22 -23.64
CA ALA A 204 -0.76 -6.00 -24.34
C ALA A 204 0.03 -7.29 -24.59
N LYS A 205 -0.23 -8.36 -23.82
CA LYS A 205 0.46 -9.67 -23.93
C LYS A 205 -0.43 -10.78 -24.49
N VAL A 206 -1.73 -10.70 -24.27
CA VAL A 206 -2.71 -11.68 -24.76
C VAL A 206 -3.65 -10.98 -25.74
N PRO A 207 -3.43 -11.12 -27.06
CA PRO A 207 -4.30 -10.54 -28.06
C PRO A 207 -5.75 -10.95 -27.86
N ASN A 208 -6.68 -10.05 -28.15
CA ASN A 208 -8.13 -10.26 -28.00
C ASN A 208 -8.64 -10.45 -26.56
N HIS A 209 -7.80 -10.24 -25.53
CA HIS A 209 -8.29 -10.25 -24.17
C HIS A 209 -9.22 -9.04 -23.90
N VAL A 210 -10.44 -9.33 -23.46
CA VAL A 210 -11.44 -8.33 -23.09
C VAL A 210 -11.86 -8.56 -21.63
N ALA A 211 -11.57 -7.59 -20.78
CA ALA A 211 -12.03 -7.57 -19.40
C ALA A 211 -13.34 -6.76 -19.30
N TYR A 212 -14.39 -7.39 -18.82
CA TYR A 212 -15.66 -6.71 -18.56
C TYR A 212 -15.64 -6.09 -17.17
N LYS A 213 -15.83 -4.77 -17.08
CA LYS A 213 -15.78 -4.00 -15.83
C LYS A 213 -17.13 -3.42 -15.50
N SER A 214 -17.56 -3.59 -14.26
CA SER A 214 -18.84 -3.02 -13.78
C SER A 214 -18.65 -1.55 -13.44
N LEU A 215 -19.46 -0.67 -14.01
CA LEU A 215 -19.36 0.79 -13.80
C LEU A 215 -19.53 1.21 -12.33
N LYS A 216 -20.36 0.50 -11.57
CA LYS A 216 -20.67 0.79 -10.17
C LYS A 216 -19.75 0.07 -9.18
N PHE A 217 -18.80 -0.77 -9.65
CA PHE A 217 -17.97 -1.63 -8.79
C PHE A 217 -17.25 -0.85 -7.69
N LEU A 218 -16.43 0.14 -8.05
CA LEU A 218 -15.67 0.92 -7.08
C LEU A 218 -16.59 1.66 -6.08
N LYS A 219 -17.74 2.17 -6.54
CA LYS A 219 -18.72 2.83 -5.65
C LYS A 219 -19.27 1.85 -4.61
N ILE A 220 -19.66 0.65 -5.03
CA ILE A 220 -20.25 -0.35 -4.14
C ILE A 220 -19.20 -0.80 -3.12
N VAL A 221 -17.97 -1.12 -3.57
CA VAL A 221 -16.87 -1.51 -2.68
C VAL A 221 -16.57 -0.39 -1.68
N PHE A 222 -16.51 0.87 -2.10
CA PHE A 222 -16.24 1.99 -1.21
C PHE A 222 -17.30 2.12 -0.10
N ILE A 223 -18.60 1.99 -0.44
CA ILE A 223 -19.69 2.03 0.54
C ILE A 223 -19.58 0.88 1.53
N LEU A 224 -19.29 -0.34 1.06
CA LEU A 224 -19.12 -1.50 1.92
C LEU A 224 -17.87 -1.39 2.80
N LEU A 225 -16.80 -0.76 2.34
CA LEU A 225 -15.62 -0.49 3.16
C LEU A 225 -15.91 0.57 4.25
N ILE A 226 -16.76 1.56 3.98
CA ILE A 226 -17.26 2.47 5.04
C ILE A 226 -18.02 1.66 6.10
N LEU A 227 -18.93 0.78 5.67
CA LEU A 227 -19.66 -0.11 6.59
C LEU A 227 -18.69 -0.98 7.41
N LYS A 228 -17.65 -1.53 6.76
CA LYS A 228 -16.62 -2.30 7.47
C LYS A 228 -15.90 -1.49 8.55
N ILE A 229 -15.56 -0.24 8.29
CA ILE A 229 -14.90 0.63 9.28
C ILE A 229 -15.81 0.89 10.48
N VAL A 230 -17.11 1.13 10.23
CA VAL A 230 -18.09 1.27 11.29
C VAL A 230 -18.17 -0.01 12.13
N ILE A 231 -18.23 -1.18 11.50
CA ILE A 231 -18.26 -2.48 12.18
C ILE A 231 -16.99 -2.70 13.01
N LEU A 232 -15.81 -2.42 12.45
CA LEU A 232 -14.54 -2.54 13.17
C LEU A 232 -14.45 -1.64 14.40
N SER A 233 -15.29 -0.60 14.49
CA SER A 233 -15.34 0.27 15.67
C SER A 233 -15.98 -0.38 16.89
N PHE A 234 -16.76 -1.45 16.72
CA PHE A 234 -17.44 -2.18 17.81
C PHE A 234 -16.55 -3.21 18.52
N ASP A 235 -15.33 -3.46 18.04
CA ASP A 235 -14.37 -4.45 18.60
C ASP A 235 -14.88 -5.89 18.69
N ASP A 236 -15.93 -6.23 17.95
CA ASP A 236 -16.48 -7.57 17.87
C ASP A 236 -16.33 -8.14 16.45
N VAL A 237 -15.42 -9.08 16.32
CA VAL A 237 -15.06 -9.72 15.04
C VAL A 237 -16.27 -10.40 14.36
N ARG A 238 -17.26 -10.86 15.15
CA ARG A 238 -18.44 -11.55 14.65
C ARG A 238 -19.26 -10.69 13.67
N PHE A 239 -19.32 -9.38 13.91
CA PHE A 239 -20.03 -8.46 13.04
C PHE A 239 -19.36 -8.23 11.69
N ASN A 240 -18.08 -8.59 11.53
CA ASN A 240 -17.39 -8.44 10.25
C ASN A 240 -18.09 -9.19 9.10
N LEU A 241 -18.84 -10.27 9.39
CA LEU A 241 -19.62 -11.00 8.38
C LEU A 241 -20.56 -10.09 7.58
N ILE A 242 -21.14 -9.07 8.23
CA ILE A 242 -22.11 -8.14 7.62
C ILE A 242 -21.47 -7.38 6.42
N SER A 243 -20.20 -7.01 6.53
CA SER A 243 -19.48 -6.32 5.46
C SER A 243 -18.70 -7.26 4.56
N ASP A 244 -18.05 -8.27 5.14
CA ASP A 244 -17.05 -9.07 4.44
C ASP A 244 -17.66 -10.07 3.47
N ILE A 245 -18.81 -10.65 3.81
CA ILE A 245 -19.55 -11.54 2.89
C ILE A 245 -19.95 -10.79 1.60
N PRO A 246 -20.64 -9.64 1.66
CA PRO A 246 -20.95 -8.88 0.46
C PRO A 246 -19.71 -8.45 -0.34
N ILE A 247 -18.66 -7.98 0.35
CA ILE A 247 -17.42 -7.54 -0.33
C ILE A 247 -16.76 -8.73 -1.04
N PHE A 248 -16.65 -9.88 -0.37
CA PHE A 248 -16.09 -11.11 -0.94
C PHE A 248 -16.80 -11.51 -2.25
N PHE A 249 -18.12 -11.58 -2.23
CA PHE A 249 -18.89 -11.95 -3.42
C PHE A 249 -18.79 -10.91 -4.54
N ILE A 250 -18.83 -9.62 -4.23
CA ILE A 250 -18.76 -8.56 -5.22
C ILE A 250 -17.39 -8.53 -5.90
N ILE A 251 -16.31 -8.61 -5.12
CA ILE A 251 -14.95 -8.62 -5.68
C ILE A 251 -14.70 -9.90 -6.48
N THR A 252 -15.07 -11.05 -5.94
CA THR A 252 -14.92 -12.34 -6.64
C THR A 252 -15.65 -12.32 -8.00
N LYS A 253 -16.93 -11.88 -8.00
CA LYS A 253 -17.73 -11.76 -9.23
C LYS A 253 -17.08 -10.79 -10.23
N GLU A 254 -16.51 -9.70 -9.76
CA GLU A 254 -15.86 -8.72 -10.64
C GLU A 254 -14.56 -9.30 -11.23
N LEU A 255 -13.71 -9.96 -10.43
CA LEU A 255 -12.48 -10.58 -10.92
C LEU A 255 -12.75 -11.72 -11.93
N ILE A 256 -13.82 -12.49 -11.74
CA ILE A 256 -14.26 -13.50 -12.73
C ILE A 256 -14.58 -12.83 -14.07
N LYS A 257 -15.25 -11.66 -14.07
CA LYS A 257 -15.56 -10.92 -15.29
C LYS A 257 -14.32 -10.40 -16.01
N TRP A 258 -13.22 -10.17 -15.28
CA TRP A 258 -11.97 -9.73 -15.91
C TRP A 258 -11.29 -10.84 -16.70
N LYS A 259 -11.67 -12.11 -16.52
CA LYS A 259 -11.19 -13.28 -17.28
C LYS A 259 -9.67 -13.34 -17.37
N LEU A 260 -8.97 -13.13 -16.24
CA LEU A 260 -7.52 -13.09 -16.20
C LEU A 260 -6.88 -14.43 -16.61
N PRO A 261 -6.06 -14.48 -17.67
CA PRO A 261 -5.51 -15.73 -18.22
C PRO A 261 -4.23 -16.15 -17.48
N ILE A 262 -4.35 -16.71 -16.27
CA ILE A 262 -3.26 -16.98 -15.33
C ILE A 262 -2.09 -17.76 -15.97
N PHE A 263 -2.39 -18.78 -16.77
CA PHE A 263 -1.37 -19.66 -17.38
C PHE A 263 -0.82 -19.18 -18.73
N LYS A 264 -1.30 -18.01 -19.25
CA LYS A 264 -0.93 -17.49 -20.56
C LYS A 264 -0.09 -16.23 -20.50
N VAL A 265 0.40 -15.85 -19.31
CA VAL A 265 1.14 -14.62 -19.11
C VAL A 265 2.48 -14.85 -18.41
N GLU A 266 3.43 -13.95 -18.67
CA GLU A 266 4.74 -13.94 -18.02
C GLU A 266 4.64 -13.57 -16.52
N ALA A 267 5.68 -13.93 -15.78
CA ALA A 267 5.76 -13.70 -14.33
C ALA A 267 5.51 -12.24 -13.92
N ILE A 268 5.94 -11.26 -14.73
CA ILE A 268 5.73 -9.83 -14.50
C ILE A 268 4.24 -9.42 -14.52
N ILE A 269 3.34 -10.26 -15.00
CA ILE A 269 1.90 -10.04 -15.03
C ILE A 269 1.20 -10.97 -14.02
N TRP A 270 1.56 -12.26 -13.94
CA TRP A 270 0.89 -13.14 -12.99
C TRP A 270 1.07 -12.72 -11.53
N ILE A 271 2.20 -12.05 -11.18
CA ILE A 271 2.36 -11.51 -9.83
C ILE A 271 1.27 -10.47 -9.48
N LEU A 272 0.82 -9.71 -10.47
CA LEU A 272 -0.29 -8.76 -10.29
C LEU A 272 -1.63 -9.49 -10.08
N TYR A 273 -1.82 -10.62 -10.75
CA TYR A 273 -3.00 -11.46 -10.54
C TYR A 273 -3.01 -12.08 -9.15
N LEU A 274 -1.85 -12.57 -8.67
CA LEU A 274 -1.72 -13.05 -7.30
C LEU A 274 -2.09 -11.97 -6.29
N GLY A 275 -1.59 -10.74 -6.47
CA GLY A 275 -1.99 -9.62 -5.63
C GLY A 275 -3.52 -9.41 -5.59
N LEU A 276 -4.20 -9.51 -6.74
CA LEU A 276 -5.67 -9.42 -6.78
C LEU A 276 -6.36 -10.59 -6.08
N TYR A 277 -5.86 -11.81 -6.21
CA TYR A 277 -6.45 -12.97 -5.54
C TYR A 277 -6.31 -12.90 -4.03
N TRP A 278 -5.26 -12.24 -3.52
CA TRP A 278 -5.13 -11.96 -2.09
C TRP A 278 -6.27 -11.09 -1.54
N ILE A 279 -6.95 -10.29 -2.38
CA ILE A 279 -8.14 -9.56 -1.92
C ILE A 279 -9.24 -10.55 -1.56
N VAL A 280 -9.51 -11.50 -2.44
CA VAL A 280 -10.54 -12.54 -2.23
C VAL A 280 -10.18 -13.40 -1.03
N LEU A 281 -8.92 -13.87 -0.95
CA LEU A 281 -8.42 -14.67 0.16
C LEU A 281 -8.49 -13.90 1.49
N GLY A 282 -8.15 -12.61 1.51
CA GLY A 282 -8.18 -11.80 2.73
C GLY A 282 -9.61 -11.64 3.29
N PHE A 283 -10.61 -11.39 2.45
CA PHE A 283 -12.00 -11.37 2.90
C PHE A 283 -12.51 -12.77 3.28
N PHE A 284 -12.09 -13.80 2.57
CA PHE A 284 -12.42 -15.19 2.94
C PHE A 284 -11.83 -15.55 4.33
N ILE A 285 -10.59 -15.20 4.60
CA ILE A 285 -9.95 -15.38 5.90
C ILE A 285 -10.71 -14.61 6.99
N SER A 286 -11.16 -13.38 6.72
CA SER A 286 -11.95 -12.60 7.67
C SER A 286 -13.30 -13.25 7.98
N ILE A 287 -13.93 -13.84 6.97
CA ILE A 287 -15.17 -14.60 7.16
C ILE A 287 -14.90 -15.84 8.04
N ILE A 288 -13.83 -16.58 7.79
CA ILE A 288 -13.42 -17.73 8.62
C ILE A 288 -13.15 -17.29 10.05
N GLU A 289 -12.38 -16.22 10.28
CA GLU A 289 -12.11 -15.66 11.61
C GLU A 289 -13.41 -15.36 12.37
N SER A 290 -14.37 -14.75 11.69
CA SER A 290 -15.68 -14.42 12.28
C SER A 290 -16.51 -15.68 12.62
N PHE A 291 -16.47 -16.71 11.79
CA PHE A 291 -17.13 -17.99 12.11
C PHE A 291 -16.49 -18.67 13.31
N PHE A 292 -15.16 -18.70 13.40
CA PHE A 292 -14.47 -19.23 14.58
C PHE A 292 -14.80 -18.44 15.84
N ALA A 293 -14.91 -17.12 15.77
CA ALA A 293 -15.31 -16.26 16.88
C ALA A 293 -16.75 -16.55 17.37
N ILE A 294 -17.64 -17.04 16.49
CA ILE A 294 -18.99 -17.46 16.87
C ILE A 294 -18.99 -18.83 17.55
N TYR A 295 -18.24 -19.81 17.03
CA TYR A 295 -18.28 -21.20 17.49
C TYR A 295 -17.21 -21.55 18.53
N ASN A 296 -16.05 -20.89 18.49
CA ASN A 296 -14.93 -21.14 19.39
C ASN A 296 -14.10 -19.89 19.63
N SER A 297 -14.37 -19.22 20.75
CA SER A 297 -13.69 -17.99 21.14
C SER A 297 -12.22 -18.17 21.58
N SER A 298 -11.73 -19.42 21.72
CA SER A 298 -10.36 -19.72 22.15
C SER A 298 -9.32 -19.67 21.02
N ILE A 299 -9.77 -19.57 19.76
CA ILE A 299 -8.86 -19.49 18.61
C ILE A 299 -8.54 -18.03 18.30
N TYR A 300 -7.25 -17.69 18.31
CA TYR A 300 -6.74 -16.36 18.02
C TYR A 300 -6.24 -16.24 16.58
N PHE A 301 -6.61 -15.11 15.94
CA PHE A 301 -6.20 -14.75 14.57
C PHE A 301 -5.48 -13.39 14.59
N GLU A 302 -4.29 -13.33 15.20
CA GLU A 302 -3.55 -12.08 15.43
C GLU A 302 -3.27 -11.28 14.16
N LYS A 303 -4.14 -10.32 13.86
CA LYS A 303 -4.00 -9.41 12.70
C LYS A 303 -3.86 -10.12 11.34
N ILE A 304 -4.32 -11.37 11.20
CA ILE A 304 -4.19 -12.16 9.99
C ILE A 304 -4.80 -11.46 8.77
N VAL A 305 -6.00 -10.90 8.92
CA VAL A 305 -6.74 -10.23 7.84
C VAL A 305 -5.99 -9.00 7.32
N ILE A 306 -5.54 -8.13 8.23
CA ILE A 306 -4.78 -6.92 7.84
C ILE A 306 -3.51 -7.29 7.10
N HIS A 307 -2.77 -8.33 7.54
CA HIS A 307 -1.52 -8.72 6.89
C HIS A 307 -1.75 -9.50 5.59
N SER A 308 -2.88 -10.21 5.42
CA SER A 308 -3.25 -10.78 4.12
C SER A 308 -3.42 -9.68 3.06
N PHE A 309 -4.01 -8.53 3.44
CA PHE A 309 -4.10 -7.38 2.54
C PHE A 309 -2.77 -6.62 2.43
N ALA A 310 -2.10 -6.33 3.55
CA ALA A 310 -0.89 -5.50 3.54
C ALA A 310 0.26 -6.17 2.75
N LEU A 311 0.52 -7.44 2.97
CA LEU A 311 1.60 -8.19 2.32
C LEU A 311 1.12 -8.91 1.06
N GLY A 312 0.01 -9.65 1.16
CA GLY A 312 -0.54 -10.41 0.05
C GLY A 312 -1.04 -9.51 -1.08
N TYR A 313 -1.79 -8.46 -0.77
CA TYR A 313 -2.35 -7.58 -1.79
C TYR A 313 -1.46 -6.36 -2.06
N PHE A 314 -1.24 -5.47 -1.08
CA PHE A 314 -0.56 -4.20 -1.34
C PHE A 314 0.91 -4.39 -1.71
N LEU A 315 1.68 -5.12 -0.90
CA LEU A 315 3.11 -5.28 -1.15
C LEU A 315 3.38 -6.12 -2.40
N THR A 316 2.60 -7.17 -2.65
CA THR A 316 2.72 -7.98 -3.87
C THR A 316 2.48 -7.12 -5.11
N LEU A 317 1.44 -6.28 -5.12
CA LEU A 317 1.20 -5.35 -6.21
C LEU A 317 2.26 -4.26 -6.30
N LEU A 318 2.73 -3.74 -5.16
CA LEU A 318 3.78 -2.72 -5.14
C LEU A 318 5.06 -3.23 -5.79
N ILE A 319 5.51 -4.42 -5.43
CA ILE A 319 6.70 -5.06 -6.03
C ILE A 319 6.46 -5.37 -7.52
N GLY A 320 5.28 -5.88 -7.88
CA GLY A 320 4.93 -6.16 -9.27
C GLY A 320 4.87 -4.92 -10.15
N PHE A 321 4.08 -3.91 -9.74
CA PHE A 321 4.01 -2.62 -10.45
C PHE A 321 5.33 -1.86 -10.40
N GLY A 322 6.01 -1.84 -9.25
CA GLY A 322 7.31 -1.18 -9.08
C GLY A 322 8.35 -1.74 -10.04
N THR A 323 8.49 -3.06 -10.10
CA THR A 323 9.39 -3.71 -11.08
C THR A 323 9.05 -3.29 -12.52
N ARG A 324 7.77 -3.28 -12.86
CA ARG A 324 7.30 -2.95 -14.18
C ARG A 324 7.54 -1.48 -14.55
N VAL A 325 7.29 -0.56 -13.61
CA VAL A 325 7.54 0.88 -13.80
C VAL A 325 9.02 1.16 -13.97
N ILE A 326 9.86 0.58 -13.11
CA ILE A 326 11.32 0.78 -13.17
C ILE A 326 11.89 0.28 -14.49
N LEU A 327 11.51 -0.92 -14.95
CA LEU A 327 11.96 -1.47 -16.21
C LEU A 327 11.43 -0.66 -17.41
N GLY A 328 10.13 -0.33 -17.41
CA GLY A 328 9.48 0.38 -18.52
C GLY A 328 10.01 1.79 -18.74
N HIS A 329 10.39 2.50 -17.68
CA HIS A 329 10.91 3.85 -17.77
C HIS A 329 12.42 3.92 -17.96
N SER A 330 13.15 2.83 -17.76
CA SER A 330 14.60 2.76 -17.98
C SER A 330 15.00 2.33 -19.40
N GLY A 331 14.02 2.02 -20.26
CA GLY A 331 14.27 1.47 -21.61
C GLY A 331 14.64 -0.01 -21.61
N ASN A 332 14.61 -0.68 -20.48
CA ASN A 332 14.83 -2.12 -20.39
C ASN A 332 13.60 -2.92 -20.85
N GLN A 333 13.80 -4.16 -21.25
CA GLN A 333 12.70 -5.07 -21.54
C GLN A 333 11.87 -5.32 -20.27
N ILE A 334 10.55 -5.20 -20.38
CA ILE A 334 9.61 -5.39 -19.27
C ILE A 334 9.35 -6.90 -19.09
N VAL A 335 10.37 -7.62 -18.62
CA VAL A 335 10.33 -9.07 -18.39
C VAL A 335 10.92 -9.38 -17.01
N ALA A 336 10.26 -10.26 -16.26
CA ALA A 336 10.80 -10.79 -15.01
C ALA A 336 11.80 -11.91 -15.33
N ASN A 337 13.08 -11.68 -15.11
CA ASN A 337 14.10 -12.73 -15.23
C ASN A 337 14.02 -13.69 -14.02
N ARG A 338 14.82 -14.78 -14.03
CA ARG A 338 14.83 -15.81 -12.97
C ARG A 338 14.99 -15.22 -11.56
N PHE A 339 15.89 -14.26 -11.37
CA PHE A 339 16.10 -13.58 -10.10
C PHE A 339 14.82 -12.88 -9.61
N THR A 340 14.14 -12.15 -10.50
CA THR A 340 12.89 -11.45 -10.16
C THR A 340 11.77 -12.45 -9.82
N VAL A 341 11.70 -13.57 -10.53
CA VAL A 341 10.72 -14.64 -10.25
C VAL A 341 10.97 -15.25 -8.87
N ILE A 342 12.23 -15.51 -8.51
CA ILE A 342 12.59 -16.01 -7.17
C ILE A 342 12.13 -15.03 -6.08
N ILE A 343 12.33 -13.73 -6.28
CA ILE A 343 11.85 -12.71 -5.34
C ILE A 343 10.33 -12.74 -5.22
N PHE A 344 9.60 -12.86 -6.33
CA PHE A 344 8.15 -12.95 -6.31
C PHE A 344 7.66 -14.17 -5.53
N ILE A 345 8.30 -15.32 -5.70
CA ILE A 345 7.97 -16.56 -4.96
C ILE A 345 8.34 -16.40 -3.48
N ALA A 346 9.53 -15.87 -3.17
CA ALA A 346 9.97 -15.64 -1.80
C ALA A 346 9.03 -14.69 -1.05
N LEU A 347 8.53 -13.65 -1.73
CA LEU A 347 7.53 -12.76 -1.15
C LEU A 347 6.24 -13.51 -0.79
N GLN A 348 5.73 -14.40 -1.66
CA GLN A 348 4.53 -15.18 -1.35
C GLN A 348 4.77 -16.14 -0.17
N PHE A 349 5.96 -16.74 -0.08
CA PHE A 349 6.32 -17.56 1.07
C PHE A 349 6.31 -16.73 2.37
N ILE A 350 6.82 -15.49 2.35
CA ILE A 350 6.79 -14.60 3.51
C ILE A 350 5.35 -14.22 3.88
N VAL A 351 4.48 -13.99 2.90
CA VAL A 351 3.05 -13.77 3.16
C VAL A 351 2.47 -14.95 3.93
N LEU A 352 2.66 -16.17 3.44
CA LEU A 352 2.16 -17.39 4.10
C LEU A 352 2.76 -17.56 5.50
N LEU A 353 4.06 -17.31 5.67
CA LEU A 353 4.72 -17.36 6.97
C LEU A 353 4.14 -16.32 7.94
N ARG A 354 3.82 -15.10 7.47
CA ARG A 354 3.17 -14.08 8.30
C ARG A 354 1.75 -14.49 8.70
N LEU A 355 0.99 -15.10 7.81
CA LEU A 355 -0.34 -15.62 8.15
C LEU A 355 -0.23 -16.77 9.15
N PHE A 356 0.74 -17.68 8.96
CA PHE A 356 1.03 -18.72 9.94
C PHE A 356 1.40 -18.15 11.30
N SER A 357 2.26 -17.12 11.37
CA SER A 357 2.59 -16.47 12.63
C SER A 357 1.36 -15.90 13.36
N SER A 358 0.32 -15.51 12.64
CA SER A 358 -0.92 -14.98 13.23
C SER A 358 -1.76 -16.04 13.98
N ILE A 359 -1.54 -17.32 13.71
CA ILE A 359 -2.27 -18.44 14.32
C ILE A 359 -1.36 -19.38 15.12
N CYS A 360 -0.05 -19.19 15.09
CA CYS A 360 0.92 -20.13 15.67
C CYS A 360 0.77 -20.31 17.18
N SER A 361 0.30 -19.26 17.90
CA SER A 361 0.03 -19.34 19.35
C SER A 361 -1.06 -20.39 19.70
N ASN A 362 -2.00 -20.65 18.80
CA ASN A 362 -3.00 -21.71 18.99
C ASN A 362 -2.39 -23.11 19.01
N PHE A 363 -1.18 -23.28 18.53
CA PHE A 363 -0.41 -24.53 18.52
C PHE A 363 0.69 -24.55 19.59
N GLY A 364 0.67 -23.61 20.55
CA GLY A 364 1.70 -23.50 21.58
C GLY A 364 3.05 -23.00 21.08
N LEU A 365 3.13 -22.41 19.89
CA LEU A 365 4.34 -21.88 19.30
C LEU A 365 4.54 -20.40 19.67
N ASP A 366 5.81 -19.97 19.73
CA ASP A 366 6.15 -18.58 20.08
C ASP A 366 5.79 -17.61 18.95
N TYR A 367 4.75 -16.81 19.20
CA TYR A 367 4.29 -15.76 18.27
C TYR A 367 5.36 -14.73 17.98
N ILE A 368 6.11 -14.27 19.00
CA ILE A 368 7.13 -13.22 18.83
C ILE A 368 8.28 -13.70 17.97
N PHE A 369 8.70 -14.95 18.12
CA PHE A 369 9.72 -15.54 17.26
C PHE A 369 9.30 -15.54 15.78
N PHE A 370 8.09 -16.05 15.46
CA PHE A 370 7.61 -16.09 14.08
C PHE A 370 7.32 -14.72 13.51
N LEU A 371 6.85 -13.76 14.32
CA LEU A 371 6.66 -12.38 13.92
C LEU A 371 7.99 -11.73 13.52
N ASN A 372 9.01 -11.82 14.37
CA ASN A 372 10.34 -11.27 14.10
C ASN A 372 11.00 -11.96 12.90
N LEU A 373 10.90 -13.28 12.80
CA LEU A 373 11.41 -14.03 11.64
C LEU A 373 10.78 -13.53 10.34
N THR A 374 9.47 -13.37 10.32
CA THR A 374 8.76 -12.85 9.13
C THR A 374 9.20 -11.43 8.79
N ALA A 375 9.33 -10.56 9.78
CA ALA A 375 9.75 -9.17 9.59
C ALA A 375 11.19 -9.08 9.04
N ILE A 376 12.11 -9.89 9.57
CA ILE A 376 13.51 -9.97 9.10
C ILE A 376 13.56 -10.47 7.64
N LEU A 377 12.86 -11.56 7.33
CA LEU A 377 12.80 -12.10 5.97
C LEU A 377 12.18 -11.11 4.99
N LEU A 378 11.16 -10.36 5.41
CA LEU A 378 10.56 -9.31 4.60
C LEU A 378 11.55 -8.20 4.25
N VAL A 379 12.29 -7.71 5.24
CA VAL A 379 13.35 -6.71 5.03
C VAL A 379 14.42 -7.26 4.09
N LEU A 380 14.86 -8.50 4.28
CA LEU A 380 15.87 -9.14 3.43
C LEU A 380 15.39 -9.25 1.97
N VAL A 381 14.16 -9.72 1.73
CA VAL A 381 13.61 -9.81 0.36
C VAL A 381 13.47 -8.43 -0.27
N LEU A 382 13.06 -7.42 0.49
CA LEU A 382 12.98 -6.05 -0.01
C LEU A 382 14.37 -5.49 -0.37
N LEU A 383 15.38 -5.72 0.45
CA LEU A 383 16.76 -5.30 0.20
C LEU A 383 17.34 -6.03 -1.02
N VAL A 384 17.08 -7.34 -1.16
CA VAL A 384 17.52 -8.13 -2.32
C VAL A 384 16.81 -7.65 -3.60
N TRP A 385 15.50 -7.35 -3.55
CA TRP A 385 14.79 -6.72 -4.68
C TRP A 385 15.37 -5.34 -5.00
N SER A 386 15.57 -4.51 -3.99
CA SER A 386 16.06 -3.15 -4.17
C SER A 386 17.49 -3.13 -4.69
N SER A 387 18.38 -4.05 -4.28
CA SER A 387 19.77 -4.10 -4.75
C SER A 387 19.88 -4.18 -6.28
N LYS A 388 18.94 -4.88 -6.92
CA LYS A 388 18.85 -4.94 -8.38
C LYS A 388 18.26 -3.68 -8.99
N TYR A 389 17.15 -3.19 -8.43
CA TYR A 389 16.36 -2.14 -9.06
C TYR A 389 16.78 -0.73 -8.65
N ILE A 390 17.42 -0.56 -7.48
CA ILE A 390 17.89 0.75 -7.02
C ILE A 390 18.98 1.33 -7.92
N THR A 391 19.81 0.49 -8.51
CA THR A 391 20.83 0.94 -9.48
C THR A 391 20.21 1.59 -10.70
N ILE A 392 19.06 1.08 -11.16
CA ILE A 392 18.29 1.66 -12.27
C ILE A 392 17.64 2.97 -11.82
N LEU A 393 17.03 2.99 -10.63
CA LEU A 393 16.43 4.20 -10.07
C LEU A 393 17.45 5.33 -9.88
N LEU A 394 18.63 5.01 -9.37
CA LEU A 394 19.69 6.00 -9.11
C LEU A 394 20.40 6.48 -10.36
N LYS A 395 20.53 5.62 -11.38
CA LYS A 395 21.21 6.02 -12.65
C LYS A 395 20.35 6.94 -13.50
N GLY A 396 19.02 6.81 -13.37
CA GLY A 396 18.08 7.54 -14.21
C GLY A 396 18.17 7.14 -15.70
N LYS A 397 17.48 7.90 -16.53
CA LYS A 397 17.63 7.84 -17.99
C LYS A 397 18.85 8.57 -18.46
#